data_25a7784b9372b73668b2b7ed80f6d9fc
#
_entry.id   25a7784b9372b73668b2b7ed80f6d9fc
#
_cell.length_a   1.000
_cell.length_b   1.000
_cell.length_c   1.000
_cell.angle_alpha   90.00
_cell.angle_beta   90.00
_cell.angle_gamma   90.00
#
_symmetry.space_group_name_H-M   'P 1'
#
loop_
_entity.id
_entity.type
_entity.pdbx_description
1 polymer ?
#
loop_
_entity_poly.entity_id
_entity_poly.type
_entity_poly.pdbx_seq_one_letter_code
_entity_poly.pdbx_strand_id
1 'polypeptide(L)'
;MADPPKQRLLGLLRRTAKSARAVGGRSTADESALWSAHERALVRARDAGAAAQRIASSAARQRASIDAVSDRARAVASRAAEVQGGFARVSDAFERLALVALNAGLEGARLGEAEGRQLGLVSDEVRAHSTRGVEASRELGTALAQIAADLTQLEAQASQARDVVAECTQESARAAGAASDAESALIDVGERVKKATGSDPEAVRAIAEASERARALVTSLSALSGKVPRTLLVGALGPVLAPLARLLADEEPEEERGE
;
A
#
# COMPACT_ATOMS: atom_id res chain seq x y z
N MET A 1 -59.33 0.38 2.61
CA MET A 1 -59.18 0.00 1.22
C MET A 1 -57.98 0.82 0.67
N ALA A 2 -56.86 0.16 0.48
CA ALA A 2 -55.63 0.85 0.02
C ALA A 2 -55.65 0.93 -1.53
N ASP A 3 -55.43 2.14 -2.03
CA ASP A 3 -55.35 2.40 -3.49
C ASP A 3 -54.29 1.53 -4.15
N PRO A 4 -54.56 0.98 -5.34
CA PRO A 4 -53.60 0.11 -6.04
C PRO A 4 -52.39 0.90 -6.48
N PRO A 5 -51.18 0.26 -6.45
CA PRO A 5 -49.88 0.93 -6.67
C PRO A 5 -49.76 1.69 -8.00
N LYS A 6 -50.57 1.34 -9.00
CA LYS A 6 -50.64 2.04 -10.31
C LYS A 6 -51.18 3.47 -10.22
N GLN A 7 -52.11 3.77 -9.25
CA GLN A 7 -52.67 5.11 -9.07
C GLN A 7 -51.67 6.05 -8.37
N ARG A 8 -50.80 5.51 -7.49
CA ARG A 8 -49.73 6.28 -6.85
C ARG A 8 -48.62 6.67 -7.84
N LEU A 9 -48.26 5.78 -8.73
CA LEU A 9 -47.30 6.08 -9.82
C LEU A 9 -47.82 7.10 -10.80
N LEU A 10 -49.12 7.04 -11.18
CA LEU A 10 -49.73 8.03 -12.04
C LEU A 10 -49.92 9.40 -11.34
N GLY A 11 -50.13 9.38 -10.01
CA GLY A 11 -50.14 10.61 -9.19
C GLY A 11 -48.78 11.28 -9.10
N LEU A 12 -47.69 10.48 -8.96
CA LEU A 12 -46.33 10.96 -9.01
C LEU A 12 -45.93 11.49 -10.39
N LEU A 13 -46.26 10.78 -11.47
CA LEU A 13 -46.03 11.23 -12.84
C LEU A 13 -46.83 12.48 -13.19
N ARG A 14 -48.06 12.63 -12.67
CA ARG A 14 -48.86 13.89 -12.82
C ARG A 14 -48.27 15.05 -12.00
N ARG A 15 -47.74 14.78 -10.81
CA ARG A 15 -47.04 15.79 -10.00
C ARG A 15 -45.73 16.22 -10.67
N THR A 16 -44.93 15.30 -11.19
CA THR A 16 -43.71 15.61 -11.93
C THR A 16 -44.02 16.31 -13.26
N ALA A 17 -45.08 15.94 -14.00
CA ALA A 17 -45.51 16.64 -15.19
C ALA A 17 -46.08 18.02 -14.89
N LYS A 18 -46.74 18.22 -13.74
CA LYS A 18 -47.24 19.51 -13.28
C LYS A 18 -46.09 20.40 -12.75
N SER A 19 -45.11 19.79 -12.08
CA SER A 19 -43.83 20.42 -11.72
C SER A 19 -43.05 20.83 -12.96
N ALA A 20 -42.98 19.97 -14.00
CA ALA A 20 -42.33 20.29 -15.27
C ALA A 20 -43.02 21.44 -16.03
N ARG A 21 -44.34 21.58 -15.89
CA ARG A 21 -45.08 22.70 -16.46
C ARG A 21 -45.00 24.00 -15.67
N ALA A 22 -44.75 23.91 -14.36
CA ALA A 22 -44.45 25.06 -13.48
C ALA A 22 -43.01 25.58 -13.63
N VAL A 23 -42.15 24.79 -14.30
CA VAL A 23 -40.73 25.12 -14.62
C VAL A 23 -40.58 26.02 -15.83
N GLY A 24 -41.64 26.71 -16.27
CA GLY A 24 -41.56 27.84 -17.23
C GLY A 24 -40.81 29.07 -16.70
N GLY A 25 -40.18 29.00 -15.56
CA GLY A 25 -39.34 30.02 -14.96
C GLY A 25 -38.28 29.39 -14.05
N ARG A 26 -37.41 28.52 -14.61
CA ARG A 26 -36.18 28.20 -13.88
C ARG A 26 -35.42 29.47 -13.65
N SER A 27 -35.17 29.83 -12.42
CA SER A 27 -34.37 30.97 -12.09
C SER A 27 -32.98 30.80 -12.71
N THR A 28 -32.43 31.84 -13.28
CA THR A 28 -31.04 31.84 -13.80
C THR A 28 -30.02 31.38 -12.74
N ALA A 29 -30.39 31.48 -11.48
CA ALA A 29 -29.65 30.98 -10.33
C ALA A 29 -29.56 29.42 -10.29
N ASP A 30 -30.66 28.70 -10.61
CA ASP A 30 -30.69 27.22 -10.62
C ASP A 30 -29.88 26.68 -11.79
N GLU A 31 -29.92 27.29 -12.96
CA GLU A 31 -29.08 26.94 -14.11
C GLU A 31 -27.59 27.15 -13.80
N SER A 32 -27.25 28.28 -13.19
CA SER A 32 -25.88 28.61 -12.78
C SER A 32 -25.37 27.62 -11.73
N ALA A 33 -26.21 27.20 -10.78
CA ALA A 33 -25.87 26.20 -9.78
C ALA A 33 -25.64 24.81 -10.42
N LEU A 34 -26.47 24.43 -11.38
CA LEU A 34 -26.31 23.15 -12.11
C LEU A 34 -25.01 23.13 -12.90
N TRP A 35 -24.70 24.17 -13.66
CA TRP A 35 -23.46 24.24 -14.43
C TRP A 35 -22.23 24.28 -13.54
N SER A 36 -22.25 25.01 -12.44
CA SER A 36 -21.12 24.99 -11.49
C SER A 36 -20.95 23.64 -10.77
N ALA A 37 -22.04 22.91 -10.53
CA ALA A 37 -21.97 21.55 -10.00
C ALA A 37 -21.38 20.57 -11.03
N HIS A 38 -21.81 20.66 -12.29
CA HIS A 38 -21.28 19.88 -13.40
C HIS A 38 -19.78 20.13 -13.62
N GLU A 39 -19.35 21.40 -13.67
CA GLU A 39 -17.94 21.74 -13.83
C GLU A 39 -17.08 21.21 -12.66
N ARG A 40 -17.60 21.37 -11.42
CA ARG A 40 -16.92 20.79 -10.26
C ARG A 40 -16.83 19.26 -10.37
N ALA A 41 -17.87 18.58 -10.84
CA ALA A 41 -17.85 17.13 -11.01
C ALA A 41 -16.81 16.69 -12.06
N LEU A 42 -16.69 17.39 -13.18
CA LEU A 42 -15.66 17.15 -14.20
C LEU A 42 -14.25 17.33 -13.65
N VAL A 43 -14.00 18.44 -12.94
CA VAL A 43 -12.70 18.68 -12.30
C VAL A 43 -12.37 17.55 -11.32
N ARG A 44 -13.35 17.10 -10.53
CA ARG A 44 -13.15 16.02 -9.57
C ARG A 44 -12.90 14.66 -10.23
N ALA A 45 -13.54 14.36 -11.34
CA ALA A 45 -13.25 13.14 -12.10
C ALA A 45 -11.81 13.16 -12.63
N ARG A 46 -11.35 14.28 -13.18
CA ARG A 46 -9.96 14.47 -13.62
C ARG A 46 -8.96 14.36 -12.48
N ASP A 47 -9.22 15.01 -11.36
CA ASP A 47 -8.38 14.96 -10.17
C ASP A 47 -8.26 13.52 -9.64
N ALA A 48 -9.36 12.75 -9.67
CA ALA A 48 -9.38 11.34 -9.27
C ALA A 48 -8.51 10.48 -10.21
N GLY A 49 -8.61 10.69 -11.52
CA GLY A 49 -7.76 10.02 -12.50
C GLY A 49 -6.27 10.33 -12.31
N ALA A 50 -5.94 11.61 -12.12
CA ALA A 50 -4.58 12.04 -11.84
C ALA A 50 -4.05 11.48 -10.49
N ALA A 51 -4.89 11.39 -9.47
CA ALA A 51 -4.53 10.79 -8.19
C ALA A 51 -4.23 9.29 -8.35
N ALA A 52 -5.05 8.55 -9.09
CA ALA A 52 -4.83 7.13 -9.38
C ALA A 52 -3.50 6.90 -10.13
N GLN A 53 -3.17 7.75 -11.11
CA GLN A 53 -1.88 7.68 -11.81
C GLN A 53 -0.68 7.96 -10.88
N ARG A 54 -0.82 8.93 -9.95
CA ARG A 54 0.23 9.19 -8.95
C ARG A 54 0.43 8.01 -8.01
N ILE A 55 -0.65 7.33 -7.59
CA ILE A 55 -0.57 6.12 -6.77
C ILE A 55 0.15 5.01 -7.54
N ALA A 56 -0.20 4.75 -8.79
CA ALA A 56 0.47 3.76 -9.64
C ALA A 56 1.97 4.05 -9.79
N SER A 57 2.34 5.31 -10.03
CA SER A 57 3.73 5.75 -10.11
C SER A 57 4.50 5.57 -8.79
N SER A 58 3.84 5.81 -7.66
CA SER A 58 4.41 5.57 -6.33
C SER A 58 4.60 4.08 -6.06
N ALA A 59 3.62 3.24 -6.42
CA ALA A 59 3.71 1.79 -6.33
C ALA A 59 4.90 1.24 -7.14
N ALA A 60 5.10 1.74 -8.36
CA ALA A 60 6.26 1.35 -9.18
C ALA A 60 7.60 1.70 -8.50
N ARG A 61 7.72 2.89 -7.91
CA ARG A 61 8.92 3.27 -7.15
C ARG A 61 9.12 2.40 -5.90
N GLN A 62 8.05 2.08 -5.18
CA GLN A 62 8.11 1.19 -4.02
C GLN A 62 8.58 -0.21 -4.43
N ARG A 63 8.08 -0.75 -5.55
CA ARG A 63 8.54 -2.03 -6.08
C ARG A 63 10.04 -2.04 -6.34
N ALA A 64 10.56 -1.02 -7.02
CA ALA A 64 12.00 -0.89 -7.25
C ALA A 64 12.82 -0.82 -5.95
N SER A 65 12.29 -0.14 -4.93
CA SER A 65 12.92 -0.07 -3.61
C SER A 65 12.93 -1.44 -2.91
N ILE A 66 11.82 -2.19 -2.97
CA ILE A 66 11.73 -3.54 -2.40
C ILE A 66 12.71 -4.49 -3.11
N ASP A 67 12.82 -4.41 -4.43
CA ASP A 67 13.75 -5.22 -5.20
C ASP A 67 15.20 -4.92 -4.80
N ALA A 68 15.56 -3.64 -4.66
CA ALA A 68 16.88 -3.22 -4.19
C ALA A 68 17.19 -3.70 -2.76
N VAL A 69 16.19 -3.71 -1.86
CA VAL A 69 16.34 -4.26 -0.50
C VAL A 69 16.57 -5.78 -0.55
N SER A 70 15.81 -6.50 -1.37
CA SER A 70 15.98 -7.96 -1.55
C SER A 70 17.37 -8.31 -2.11
N ASP A 71 17.85 -7.55 -3.08
CA ASP A 71 19.18 -7.77 -3.65
C ASP A 71 20.30 -7.53 -2.63
N ARG A 72 20.17 -6.48 -1.81
CA ARG A 72 21.10 -6.21 -0.71
C ARG A 72 21.03 -7.30 0.36
N ALA A 73 19.84 -7.77 0.72
CA ALA A 73 19.68 -8.85 1.69
C ALA A 73 20.40 -10.11 1.24
N ARG A 74 20.24 -10.52 -0.03
CA ARG A 74 20.97 -11.67 -0.61
C ARG A 74 22.48 -11.46 -0.60
N ALA A 75 22.96 -10.27 -0.95
CA ALA A 75 24.39 -9.98 -0.92
C ALA A 75 24.96 -10.05 0.52
N VAL A 76 24.21 -9.58 1.52
CA VAL A 76 24.60 -9.66 2.92
C VAL A 76 24.58 -11.13 3.39
N ALA A 77 23.57 -11.93 3.01
CA ALA A 77 23.49 -13.36 3.33
C ALA A 77 24.68 -14.13 2.78
N SER A 78 25.07 -13.88 1.52
CA SER A 78 26.25 -14.48 0.92
C SER A 78 27.55 -14.13 1.69
N ARG A 79 27.72 -12.85 2.03
CA ARG A 79 28.89 -12.42 2.81
C ARG A 79 28.90 -13.01 4.23
N ALA A 80 27.74 -13.12 4.87
CA ALA A 80 27.61 -13.73 6.19
C ALA A 80 28.04 -15.21 6.16
N ALA A 81 27.66 -15.94 5.11
CA ALA A 81 28.07 -17.34 4.91
C ALA A 81 29.60 -17.47 4.66
N GLU A 82 30.19 -16.57 3.88
CA GLU A 82 31.65 -16.53 3.67
C GLU A 82 32.40 -16.27 4.98
N VAL A 83 31.96 -15.29 5.76
CA VAL A 83 32.54 -14.95 7.05
C VAL A 83 32.38 -16.10 8.04
N GLN A 84 31.21 -16.77 8.08
CA GLN A 84 30.99 -17.94 8.91
C GLN A 84 31.98 -19.08 8.58
N GLY A 85 32.22 -19.34 7.29
CA GLY A 85 33.24 -20.28 6.87
C GLY A 85 34.66 -19.84 7.25
N GLY A 86 34.92 -18.52 7.30
CA GLY A 86 36.13 -17.94 7.84
C GLY A 86 36.32 -18.25 9.32
N PHE A 87 35.30 -18.03 10.14
CA PHE A 87 35.36 -18.32 11.60
C PHE A 87 35.49 -19.81 11.90
N ALA A 88 34.90 -20.69 11.12
CA ALA A 88 35.14 -22.14 11.27
C ALA A 88 36.65 -22.46 11.14
N ARG A 89 37.32 -21.93 10.11
CA ARG A 89 38.77 -22.11 9.92
C ARG A 89 39.61 -21.51 11.04
N VAL A 90 39.19 -20.37 11.59
CA VAL A 90 39.84 -19.73 12.73
C VAL A 90 39.68 -20.59 14.00
N SER A 91 38.49 -21.13 14.25
CA SER A 91 38.24 -22.10 15.34
C SER A 91 39.17 -23.30 15.23
N ASP A 92 39.26 -23.93 14.06
CA ASP A 92 40.16 -25.07 13.80
C ASP A 92 41.63 -24.70 14.07
N ALA A 93 42.04 -23.48 13.70
CA ALA A 93 43.42 -23.01 13.95
C ALA A 93 43.69 -22.87 15.45
N PHE A 94 42.74 -22.32 16.22
CA PHE A 94 42.86 -22.25 17.69
C PHE A 94 42.88 -23.65 18.35
N GLU A 95 42.09 -24.59 17.89
CA GLU A 95 42.11 -25.99 18.38
C GLU A 95 43.46 -26.64 18.12
N ARG A 96 44.04 -26.45 16.93
CA ARG A 96 45.40 -26.93 16.61
C ARG A 96 46.45 -26.22 17.48
N LEU A 97 46.32 -24.93 17.71
CA LEU A 97 47.23 -24.16 18.56
C LEU A 97 47.18 -24.68 20.03
N ALA A 98 45.98 -25.03 20.52
CA ALA A 98 45.82 -25.66 21.85
C ALA A 98 46.53 -27.02 21.95
N LEU A 99 46.51 -27.83 20.88
CA LEU A 99 47.23 -29.10 20.80
C LEU A 99 48.76 -28.90 20.78
N VAL A 100 49.23 -27.89 20.02
CA VAL A 100 50.66 -27.56 20.01
C VAL A 100 51.14 -27.10 21.39
N ALA A 101 50.34 -26.23 22.02
CA ALA A 101 50.60 -25.79 23.38
C ALA A 101 50.64 -26.97 24.38
N LEU A 102 49.69 -27.89 24.29
CA LEU A 102 49.70 -29.08 25.12
C LEU A 102 50.99 -29.90 24.94
N ASN A 103 51.41 -30.15 23.69
CA ASN A 103 52.64 -30.85 23.40
C ASN A 103 53.88 -30.13 23.95
N ALA A 104 53.94 -28.77 23.81
CA ALA A 104 55.00 -27.96 24.38
C ALA A 104 55.03 -28.03 25.92
N GLY A 105 53.85 -28.06 26.56
CA GLY A 105 53.75 -28.25 28.01
C GLY A 105 54.23 -29.63 28.48
N LEU A 106 53.92 -30.69 27.74
CA LEU A 106 54.43 -32.03 28.03
C LEU A 106 55.96 -32.13 27.87
N GLU A 107 56.51 -31.50 26.84
CA GLU A 107 57.98 -31.45 26.69
C GLU A 107 58.66 -30.60 27.78
N GLY A 108 58.01 -29.50 28.18
CA GLY A 108 58.47 -28.71 29.33
C GLY A 108 58.49 -29.53 30.60
N ALA A 109 57.48 -30.37 30.87
CA ALA A 109 57.45 -31.26 32.01
C ALA A 109 58.60 -32.32 31.97
N ARG A 110 58.95 -32.77 30.75
CA ARG A 110 60.02 -33.73 30.52
C ARG A 110 61.43 -33.14 30.75
N LEU A 111 61.63 -31.82 30.49
CA LEU A 111 62.87 -31.10 30.67
C LEU A 111 63.22 -30.83 32.14
N GLY A 112 62.26 -30.99 33.06
CA GLY A 112 62.43 -30.76 34.48
C GLY A 112 62.21 -29.33 34.96
N GLU A 113 62.29 -29.10 36.30
CA GLU A 113 61.89 -27.82 36.92
C GLU A 113 62.72 -26.62 36.49
N ALA A 114 64.01 -26.75 36.23
CA ALA A 114 64.87 -25.59 35.90
C ALA A 114 64.68 -25.07 34.48
N GLU A 115 64.58 -25.95 33.50
CA GLU A 115 64.50 -25.60 32.07
C GLU A 115 63.05 -25.62 31.52
N GLY A 116 62.21 -26.49 32.08
CA GLY A 116 60.84 -26.70 31.57
C GLY A 116 59.81 -25.76 32.16
N ARG A 117 60.06 -25.07 33.28
CA ARG A 117 59.07 -24.22 33.96
C ARG A 117 58.59 -23.07 33.09
N GLN A 118 59.48 -22.41 32.36
CA GLN A 118 59.11 -21.30 31.47
C GLN A 118 58.26 -21.78 30.29
N LEU A 119 58.63 -22.94 29.75
CA LEU A 119 57.88 -23.57 28.64
C LEU A 119 56.48 -23.97 29.09
N GLY A 120 56.33 -24.48 30.32
CA GLY A 120 55.05 -24.82 30.92
C GLY A 120 54.13 -23.60 31.05
N LEU A 121 54.65 -22.47 31.59
CA LEU A 121 53.89 -21.23 31.74
C LEU A 121 53.39 -20.68 30.39
N VAL A 122 54.28 -20.66 29.39
CA VAL A 122 53.91 -20.22 28.02
C VAL A 122 52.85 -21.15 27.42
N SER A 123 53.01 -22.44 27.60
CA SER A 123 52.06 -23.45 27.14
C SER A 123 50.67 -23.25 27.74
N ASP A 124 50.57 -23.03 29.05
CA ASP A 124 49.31 -22.78 29.73
C ASP A 124 48.64 -21.47 29.25
N GLU A 125 49.41 -20.41 29.05
CA GLU A 125 48.92 -19.14 28.54
C GLU A 125 48.40 -19.27 27.10
N VAL A 126 49.17 -19.93 26.21
CA VAL A 126 48.75 -20.19 24.84
C VAL A 126 47.49 -21.03 24.80
N ARG A 127 47.37 -22.05 25.64
CA ARG A 127 46.16 -22.89 25.71
C ARG A 127 44.95 -22.07 26.19
N ALA A 128 45.11 -21.23 27.20
CA ALA A 128 44.06 -20.35 27.68
C ALA A 128 43.57 -19.37 26.62
N HIS A 129 44.51 -18.80 25.87
CA HIS A 129 44.17 -17.93 24.72
C HIS A 129 43.49 -18.68 23.60
N SER A 130 43.91 -19.90 23.28
CA SER A 130 43.31 -20.73 22.26
C SER A 130 41.87 -21.11 22.62
N THR A 131 41.61 -21.51 23.88
CA THR A 131 40.24 -21.78 24.36
C THR A 131 39.34 -20.53 24.20
N ARG A 132 39.79 -19.36 24.64
CA ARG A 132 39.04 -18.11 24.45
C ARG A 132 38.81 -17.80 22.98
N GLY A 133 39.78 -18.09 22.10
CA GLY A 133 39.66 -17.91 20.66
C GLY A 133 38.59 -18.81 20.04
N VAL A 134 38.51 -20.07 20.45
CA VAL A 134 37.46 -21.02 20.03
C VAL A 134 36.08 -20.52 20.48
N GLU A 135 35.94 -20.11 21.75
CA GLU A 135 34.69 -19.60 22.31
C GLU A 135 34.20 -18.38 21.54
N ALA A 136 35.07 -17.36 21.34
CA ALA A 136 34.74 -16.15 20.57
C ALA A 136 34.36 -16.50 19.13
N SER A 137 35.05 -17.44 18.47
CA SER A 137 34.71 -17.88 17.11
C SER A 137 33.33 -18.53 17.05
N ARG A 138 32.94 -19.32 18.06
CA ARG A 138 31.60 -19.93 18.15
C ARG A 138 30.50 -18.91 18.38
N GLU A 139 30.74 -17.94 19.29
CA GLU A 139 29.79 -16.84 19.53
C GLU A 139 29.53 -16.04 18.25
N LEU A 140 30.58 -15.68 17.52
CA LEU A 140 30.46 -14.98 16.24
C LEU A 140 29.75 -15.81 15.18
N GLY A 141 30.01 -17.13 15.14
CA GLY A 141 29.30 -18.06 14.26
C GLY A 141 27.79 -18.10 14.55
N THR A 142 27.42 -18.10 15.84
CA THR A 142 26.02 -18.05 16.26
C THR A 142 25.36 -16.72 15.87
N ALA A 143 26.03 -15.59 16.07
CA ALA A 143 25.52 -14.28 15.66
C ALA A 143 25.31 -14.17 14.13
N LEU A 144 26.22 -14.73 13.35
CA LEU A 144 26.08 -14.80 11.89
C LEU A 144 24.92 -15.68 11.43
N ALA A 145 24.69 -16.82 12.12
CA ALA A 145 23.54 -17.68 11.86
C ALA A 145 22.21 -16.95 12.14
N GLN A 146 22.18 -16.14 13.20
CA GLN A 146 21.02 -15.30 13.52
C GLN A 146 20.77 -14.26 12.41
N ILE A 147 21.82 -13.57 11.97
CA ILE A 147 21.73 -12.62 10.84
C ILE A 147 21.19 -13.32 9.58
N ALA A 148 21.65 -14.53 9.29
CA ALA A 148 21.14 -15.28 8.13
C ALA A 148 19.65 -15.62 8.26
N ALA A 149 19.16 -15.95 9.46
CA ALA A 149 17.76 -16.19 9.73
C ALA A 149 16.92 -14.90 9.55
N ASP A 150 17.40 -13.77 10.09
CA ASP A 150 16.73 -12.48 9.96
C ASP A 150 16.64 -12.04 8.49
N LEU A 151 17.66 -12.28 7.68
CA LEU A 151 17.66 -11.99 6.25
C LEU A 151 16.66 -12.88 5.49
N THR A 152 16.48 -14.14 5.86
CA THR A 152 15.45 -15.01 5.28
C THR A 152 14.05 -14.50 5.60
N GLN A 153 13.83 -14.02 6.82
CA GLN A 153 12.57 -13.38 7.19
C GLN A 153 12.33 -12.08 6.41
N LEU A 154 13.37 -11.27 6.23
CA LEU A 154 13.31 -10.05 5.43
C LEU A 154 12.94 -10.35 3.97
N GLU A 155 13.47 -11.40 3.36
CA GLU A 155 13.09 -11.84 2.01
C GLU A 155 11.62 -12.23 1.92
N ALA A 156 11.08 -12.95 2.90
CA ALA A 156 9.67 -13.31 2.96
C ALA A 156 8.79 -12.05 3.06
N GLN A 157 9.16 -11.09 3.91
CA GLN A 157 8.45 -9.82 4.03
C GLN A 157 8.53 -8.99 2.74
N ALA A 158 9.67 -8.97 2.06
CA ALA A 158 9.84 -8.29 0.78
C ALA A 158 8.96 -8.92 -0.31
N SER A 159 8.83 -10.25 -0.34
CA SER A 159 7.90 -10.94 -1.24
C SER A 159 6.45 -10.53 -0.99
N GLN A 160 6.01 -10.57 0.25
CA GLN A 160 4.65 -10.12 0.61
C GLN A 160 4.40 -8.64 0.25
N ALA A 161 5.40 -7.78 0.46
CA ALA A 161 5.31 -6.38 0.09
C ALA A 161 5.18 -6.19 -1.44
N ARG A 162 5.85 -7.03 -2.26
CA ARG A 162 5.67 -7.02 -3.73
C ARG A 162 4.25 -7.35 -4.14
N ASP A 163 3.63 -8.34 -3.52
CA ASP A 163 2.25 -8.74 -3.82
C ASP A 163 1.27 -7.60 -3.52
N VAL A 164 1.43 -6.94 -2.36
CA VAL A 164 0.62 -5.77 -1.99
C VAL A 164 0.81 -4.62 -2.97
N VAL A 165 2.04 -4.35 -3.42
CA VAL A 165 2.34 -3.30 -4.40
C VAL A 165 1.74 -3.64 -5.77
N ALA A 166 1.76 -4.91 -6.19
CA ALA A 166 1.14 -5.35 -7.43
C ALA A 166 -0.39 -5.14 -7.39
N GLU A 167 -1.03 -5.53 -6.28
CA GLU A 167 -2.45 -5.30 -6.06
C GLU A 167 -2.80 -3.81 -6.07
N CYS A 168 -2.03 -2.98 -5.39
CA CYS A 168 -2.19 -1.53 -5.38
C CYS A 168 -2.09 -0.94 -6.81
N THR A 169 -1.17 -1.43 -7.63
CA THR A 169 -1.03 -1.01 -9.03
C THR A 169 -2.28 -1.36 -9.84
N GLN A 170 -2.82 -2.57 -9.67
CA GLN A 170 -4.02 -3.02 -10.37
C GLN A 170 -5.24 -2.20 -9.97
N GLU A 171 -5.45 -1.96 -8.67
CA GLU A 171 -6.57 -1.15 -8.19
C GLU A 171 -6.46 0.32 -8.64
N SER A 172 -5.24 0.85 -8.70
CA SER A 172 -5.01 2.20 -9.23
C SER A 172 -5.38 2.29 -10.73
N ALA A 173 -5.07 1.26 -11.52
CA ALA A 173 -5.47 1.22 -12.93
C ALA A 173 -6.99 1.16 -13.09
N ARG A 174 -7.69 0.37 -12.25
CA ARG A 174 -9.16 0.33 -12.23
C ARG A 174 -9.77 1.67 -11.86
N ALA A 175 -9.22 2.33 -10.84
CA ALA A 175 -9.67 3.65 -10.41
C ALA A 175 -9.47 4.71 -11.50
N ALA A 176 -8.34 4.66 -12.22
CA ALA A 176 -8.08 5.56 -13.35
C ALA A 176 -9.08 5.33 -14.49
N GLY A 177 -9.39 4.08 -14.81
CA GLY A 177 -10.43 3.73 -15.79
C GLY A 177 -11.81 4.27 -15.40
N ALA A 178 -12.23 4.01 -14.15
CA ALA A 178 -13.51 4.51 -13.65
C ALA A 178 -13.59 6.05 -13.65
N ALA A 179 -12.48 6.74 -13.36
CA ALA A 179 -12.41 8.20 -13.44
C ALA A 179 -12.58 8.71 -14.88
N SER A 180 -11.96 8.05 -15.86
CA SER A 180 -12.11 8.36 -17.29
C SER A 180 -13.54 8.13 -17.78
N ASP A 181 -14.16 7.03 -17.36
CA ASP A 181 -15.56 6.73 -17.69
C ASP A 181 -16.51 7.77 -17.09
N ALA A 182 -16.27 8.18 -15.84
CA ALA A 182 -17.02 9.23 -15.18
C ALA A 182 -16.85 10.59 -15.89
N GLU A 183 -15.63 10.94 -16.29
CA GLU A 183 -15.37 12.17 -17.06
C GLU A 183 -16.14 12.16 -18.39
N SER A 184 -16.06 11.05 -19.14
CA SER A 184 -16.76 10.91 -20.42
C SER A 184 -18.28 11.02 -20.25
N ALA A 185 -18.85 10.37 -19.23
CA ALA A 185 -20.27 10.45 -18.92
C ALA A 185 -20.70 11.86 -18.54
N LEU A 186 -19.87 12.59 -17.77
CA LEU A 186 -20.15 13.98 -17.40
C LEU A 186 -20.10 14.91 -18.61
N ILE A 187 -19.17 14.70 -19.55
CA ILE A 187 -19.12 15.45 -20.82
C ILE A 187 -20.42 15.23 -21.60
N ASP A 188 -20.87 13.97 -21.76
CA ASP A 188 -22.13 13.65 -22.44
C ASP A 188 -23.33 14.31 -21.76
N VAL A 189 -23.37 14.31 -20.42
CA VAL A 189 -24.42 15.01 -19.66
C VAL A 189 -24.39 16.51 -19.94
N GLY A 190 -23.21 17.14 -19.95
CA GLY A 190 -23.06 18.56 -20.28
C GLY A 190 -23.59 18.90 -21.65
N GLU A 191 -23.28 18.08 -22.66
CA GLU A 191 -23.77 18.23 -24.03
C GLU A 191 -25.30 18.09 -24.12
N ARG A 192 -25.88 17.12 -23.41
CA ARG A 192 -27.33 16.88 -23.40
C ARG A 192 -28.07 17.96 -22.65
N VAL A 193 -27.54 18.39 -21.48
CA VAL A 193 -28.11 19.52 -20.73
C VAL A 193 -28.07 20.81 -21.56
N LYS A 194 -27.01 21.06 -22.34
CA LYS A 194 -26.88 22.20 -23.23
C LYS A 194 -27.90 22.18 -24.36
N LYS A 195 -28.23 20.99 -24.88
CA LYS A 195 -29.23 20.82 -25.95
C LYS A 195 -30.67 20.82 -25.42
N ALA A 196 -30.88 20.41 -24.17
CA ALA A 196 -32.18 20.25 -23.56
C ALA A 196 -32.62 21.54 -22.88
N THR A 197 -33.53 22.28 -23.48
CA THR A 197 -34.25 23.37 -22.80
C THR A 197 -35.25 22.82 -21.78
N GLY A 198 -34.77 22.08 -20.80
CA GLY A 198 -35.49 21.82 -19.55
C GLY A 198 -36.51 20.70 -19.48
N SER A 199 -36.75 19.92 -20.55
CA SER A 199 -37.82 18.89 -20.50
C SER A 199 -37.52 17.59 -21.26
N ASP A 200 -36.29 17.33 -21.60
CA ASP A 200 -35.93 16.12 -22.35
C ASP A 200 -35.74 14.93 -21.37
N PRO A 201 -36.57 13.85 -21.48
CA PRO A 201 -36.43 12.66 -20.66
C PRO A 201 -35.09 11.94 -20.85
N GLU A 202 -34.41 12.15 -21.98
CA GLU A 202 -33.05 11.62 -22.19
C GLU A 202 -32.01 12.33 -21.30
N ALA A 203 -32.16 13.63 -21.06
CA ALA A 203 -31.27 14.36 -20.16
C ALA A 203 -31.38 13.85 -18.70
N VAL A 204 -32.59 13.55 -18.24
CA VAL A 204 -32.84 12.95 -16.92
C VAL A 204 -32.19 11.56 -16.82
N ARG A 205 -32.28 10.77 -17.88
CA ARG A 205 -31.66 9.44 -17.94
C ARG A 205 -30.13 9.51 -17.92
N ALA A 206 -29.55 10.46 -18.66
CA ALA A 206 -28.11 10.67 -18.69
C ALA A 206 -27.56 11.14 -17.33
N ILE A 207 -28.30 11.96 -16.57
CA ILE A 207 -27.95 12.35 -15.20
C ILE A 207 -27.97 11.14 -14.26
N ALA A 208 -28.98 10.28 -14.38
CA ALA A 208 -29.05 9.04 -13.58
C ALA A 208 -27.87 8.11 -13.88
N GLU A 209 -27.51 7.89 -15.14
CA GLU A 209 -26.35 7.08 -15.51
C GLU A 209 -25.01 7.67 -15.02
N ALA A 210 -24.86 9.00 -15.09
CA ALA A 210 -23.67 9.67 -14.55
C ALA A 210 -23.56 9.52 -13.03
N SER A 211 -24.70 9.60 -12.33
CA SER A 211 -24.77 9.36 -10.87
C SER A 211 -24.35 7.94 -10.52
N GLU A 212 -24.83 6.92 -11.24
CA GLU A 212 -24.41 5.52 -11.03
C GLU A 212 -22.90 5.31 -11.27
N ARG A 213 -22.36 5.92 -12.33
CA ARG A 213 -20.91 5.85 -12.62
C ARG A 213 -20.08 6.57 -11.56
N ALA A 214 -20.55 7.70 -11.03
CA ALA A 214 -19.94 8.37 -9.90
C ALA A 214 -19.95 7.50 -8.62
N ARG A 215 -21.04 6.77 -8.37
CA ARG A 215 -21.11 5.79 -7.26
C ARG A 215 -20.10 4.65 -7.43
N ALA A 216 -19.96 4.13 -8.64
CA ALA A 216 -18.96 3.09 -8.95
C ALA A 216 -17.52 3.59 -8.70
N LEU A 217 -17.22 4.85 -9.07
CA LEU A 217 -15.95 5.51 -8.78
C LEU A 217 -15.69 5.60 -7.27
N VAL A 218 -16.67 6.08 -6.49
CA VAL A 218 -16.57 6.16 -5.03
C VAL A 218 -16.31 4.78 -4.42
N THR A 219 -16.98 3.75 -4.91
CA THR A 219 -16.79 2.37 -4.44
C THR A 219 -15.39 1.86 -4.74
N SER A 220 -14.86 2.10 -5.95
CA SER A 220 -13.49 1.73 -6.33
C SER A 220 -12.43 2.46 -5.49
N LEU A 221 -12.63 3.75 -5.23
CA LEU A 221 -11.76 4.55 -4.37
C LEU A 221 -11.82 4.13 -2.90
N SER A 222 -13.00 3.69 -2.44
CA SER A 222 -13.17 3.13 -1.09
C SER A 222 -12.46 1.78 -0.92
N ALA A 223 -12.41 0.96 -1.96
CA ALA A 223 -11.65 -0.30 -1.98
C ALA A 223 -10.14 -0.05 -1.90
N LEU A 224 -9.63 1.00 -2.55
CA LEU A 224 -8.25 1.47 -2.39
C LEU A 224 -7.95 1.93 -0.96
N SER A 225 -8.91 2.52 -0.26
CA SER A 225 -8.77 3.04 1.10
C SER A 225 -8.36 1.98 2.13
N GLY A 226 -8.73 0.70 1.93
CA GLY A 226 -8.32 -0.41 2.81
C GLY A 226 -6.91 -0.92 2.58
N LYS A 227 -6.28 -0.62 1.44
CA LYS A 227 -5.00 -1.21 0.98
C LYS A 227 -3.82 -0.23 0.98
N VAL A 228 -4.08 1.06 1.11
CA VAL A 228 -3.07 2.13 1.11
C VAL A 228 -3.10 2.86 2.44
N PRO A 229 -1.96 3.33 2.99
CA PRO A 229 -1.94 4.10 4.23
C PRO A 229 -2.93 5.27 4.20
N ARG A 230 -3.79 5.33 5.23
CA ARG A 230 -4.88 6.33 5.32
C ARG A 230 -4.42 7.78 5.10
N THR A 231 -3.21 8.10 5.51
CA THR A 231 -2.62 9.44 5.37
C THR A 231 -2.42 9.87 3.93
N LEU A 232 -2.05 8.96 3.04
CA LEU A 232 -1.89 9.24 1.59
C LEU A 232 -3.25 9.35 0.89
N LEU A 233 -4.23 8.54 1.31
CA LEU A 233 -5.58 8.54 0.74
C LEU A 233 -6.40 9.76 1.17
N VAL A 234 -6.36 10.13 2.45
CA VAL A 234 -7.10 11.29 2.97
C VAL A 234 -6.59 12.59 2.35
N GLY A 235 -5.27 12.72 2.16
CA GLY A 235 -4.69 13.90 1.52
C GLY A 235 -4.99 14.02 0.02
N ALA A 236 -4.99 12.90 -0.70
CA ALA A 236 -5.22 12.90 -2.17
C ALA A 236 -6.70 12.84 -2.57
N LEU A 237 -7.54 12.17 -1.79
CA LEU A 237 -8.92 11.85 -2.14
C LEU A 237 -9.98 12.59 -1.31
N GLY A 238 -9.62 13.08 -0.11
CA GLY A 238 -10.54 13.85 0.74
C GLY A 238 -11.24 15.00 0.00
N PRO A 239 -10.51 15.83 -0.74
CA PRO A 239 -11.11 16.91 -1.54
C PRO A 239 -12.07 16.43 -2.64
N VAL A 240 -11.89 15.19 -3.13
CA VAL A 240 -12.71 14.61 -4.22
C VAL A 240 -13.96 13.92 -3.67
N LEU A 241 -13.83 13.20 -2.56
CA LEU A 241 -14.90 12.39 -1.98
C LEU A 241 -15.94 13.23 -1.23
N ALA A 242 -15.53 14.32 -0.57
CA ALA A 242 -16.44 15.17 0.21
C ALA A 242 -17.58 15.81 -0.62
N PRO A 243 -17.32 16.38 -1.82
CA PRO A 243 -18.38 16.91 -2.68
C PRO A 243 -19.27 15.82 -3.29
N LEU A 244 -18.68 14.65 -3.66
CA LEU A 244 -19.44 13.52 -4.20
C LEU A 244 -20.37 12.91 -3.13
N ALA A 245 -19.90 12.81 -1.88
CA ALA A 245 -20.71 12.36 -0.76
C ALA A 245 -21.86 13.35 -0.48
N ARG A 246 -21.66 14.67 -0.62
CA ARG A 246 -22.73 15.66 -0.49
C ARG A 246 -23.75 15.57 -1.61
N LEU A 247 -23.33 15.39 -2.87
CA LEU A 247 -24.25 15.18 -3.99
C LEU A 247 -25.10 13.90 -3.82
N LEU A 248 -24.57 12.87 -3.18
CA LEU A 248 -25.31 11.63 -2.88
C LEU A 248 -26.20 11.73 -1.63
N ALA A 249 -25.83 12.59 -0.66
CA ALA A 249 -26.61 12.80 0.56
C ALA A 249 -27.80 13.75 0.33
N ASP A 250 -27.69 14.69 -0.61
CA ASP A 250 -28.79 15.60 -0.98
C ASP A 250 -29.94 14.89 -1.75
N GLU A 251 -29.77 13.59 -2.11
CA GLU A 251 -30.81 12.74 -2.71
C GLU A 251 -31.66 11.96 -1.69
N GLU A 252 -31.35 12.00 -0.38
CA GLU A 252 -32.25 11.43 0.62
C GLU A 252 -33.48 12.36 0.80
N PRO A 253 -34.69 11.87 0.47
CA PRO A 253 -35.88 12.69 0.65
C PRO A 253 -36.06 13.01 2.14
N GLU A 254 -36.30 14.26 2.45
CA GLU A 254 -36.85 14.73 3.72
C GLU A 254 -38.26 14.11 3.98
N GLU A 255 -38.35 12.81 4.18
CA GLU A 255 -39.50 12.14 4.77
C GLU A 255 -39.10 11.56 6.11
N GLU A 256 -39.38 12.30 7.15
CA GLU A 256 -39.57 11.96 8.55
C GLU A 256 -38.98 12.99 9.52
N ARG A 257 -39.53 14.24 9.45
CA ARG A 257 -39.60 15.09 10.62
C ARG A 257 -40.99 15.74 10.66
N GLY A 258 -41.91 14.97 11.17
CA GLY A 258 -43.24 15.43 11.48
C GLY A 258 -43.90 14.46 12.44
N GLU A 259 -43.52 14.55 13.69
CA GLU A 259 -44.42 14.47 14.88
C GLU A 259 -43.59 14.75 16.14
#